data_d55841c0889b34f9c8b5befa0b4625d2
#
_entry.id   d55841c0889b34f9c8b5befa0b4625d2
#
_cell.length_a   1.000
_cell.length_b   1.000
_cell.length_c   1.000
_cell.angle_alpha   90.00
_cell.angle_beta   90.00
_cell.angle_gamma   90.00
#
_symmetry.space_group_name_H-M   'P 1'
#
loop_
_entity.id
_entity.type
_entity.pdbx_description
1 polymer ?
#
loop_
_entity_poly.entity_id
_entity_poly.type
_entity_poly.pdbx_seq_one_letter_code
_entity_poly.pdbx_strand_id
1 'polypeptide(L)'
;MSLEIVQIFINDATKAWFKTAIRNKMKINNKFRSLDDVAKICLNFKENNKKIVLCHGVFDLLHVGHIKHIEEAKKNGDVLIVSLTKDIFIKKGLNRPYFKLEERISSIAALELVDFVIESPNKTSLEVIRKIKPHYYVKGQDYKKISLDKTMEIKNEIKMVDSVKGKVIFTNSPMNSSSK
;
A
#
# COMPACT_ATOMS: atom_id res chain seq x y z
N MET A 1 18.41 44.95 -5.36
CA MET A 1 18.02 44.34 -4.07
C MET A 1 18.82 43.08 -3.96
N SER A 2 19.89 43.10 -3.13
CA SER A 2 20.89 42.03 -3.10
C SER A 2 20.35 40.74 -2.50
N LEU A 3 20.87 39.60 -2.97
CA LEU A 3 20.57 38.24 -2.49
C LEU A 3 20.74 38.07 -0.95
N GLU A 4 21.50 38.99 -0.29
CA GLU A 4 21.69 38.99 1.16
C GLU A 4 20.44 39.34 1.96
N ILE A 5 19.50 40.15 1.42
CA ILE A 5 18.27 40.51 2.11
C ILE A 5 17.28 39.32 2.17
N VAL A 6 17.32 38.43 1.17
CA VAL A 6 16.46 37.26 1.15
C VAL A 6 16.91 36.21 2.18
N GLN A 7 18.19 36.19 2.52
CA GLN A 7 18.78 35.25 3.48
C GLN A 7 18.35 35.54 4.94
N ILE A 8 17.97 36.74 5.26
CA ILE A 8 17.68 37.17 6.65
C ILE A 8 16.24 36.85 7.06
N PHE A 9 15.30 36.65 6.11
CA PHE A 9 13.88 36.41 6.41
C PHE A 9 13.47 34.95 6.45
N ILE A 10 14.39 33.99 6.22
CA ILE A 10 14.09 32.60 6.44
C ILE A 10 14.27 32.30 7.94
N ASN A 11 13.18 32.46 8.68
CA ASN A 11 13.17 32.15 10.11
C ASN A 11 13.38 30.63 10.35
N ASP A 12 13.68 30.26 11.59
CA ASP A 12 13.93 28.85 11.95
C ASP A 12 12.74 27.93 11.67
N ALA A 13 11.52 28.45 11.72
CA ALA A 13 10.31 27.72 11.35
C ALA A 13 10.30 27.35 9.86
N THR A 14 10.68 28.27 8.98
CA THR A 14 10.79 28.02 7.52
C THR A 14 11.88 27.03 7.22
N LYS A 15 13.04 27.11 7.89
CA LYS A 15 14.13 26.13 7.77
C LYS A 15 13.70 24.76 8.26
N ALA A 16 12.99 24.69 9.38
CA ALA A 16 12.45 23.46 9.93
C ALA A 16 11.40 22.83 8.98
N TRP A 17 10.50 23.64 8.41
CA TRP A 17 9.54 23.21 7.43
C TRP A 17 10.22 22.65 6.17
N PHE A 18 11.23 23.36 5.63
CA PHE A 18 11.96 22.92 4.44
C PHE A 18 12.73 21.61 4.68
N LYS A 19 13.41 21.48 5.84
CA LYS A 19 14.06 20.21 6.26
C LYS A 19 13.04 19.08 6.39
N THR A 20 11.87 19.37 6.92
CA THR A 20 10.78 18.39 7.07
C THR A 20 10.21 17.99 5.71
N ALA A 21 10.01 18.94 4.78
CA ALA A 21 9.54 18.67 3.43
C ALA A 21 10.54 17.80 2.64
N ILE A 22 11.85 18.10 2.71
CA ILE A 22 12.90 17.28 2.12
C ILE A 22 12.90 15.89 2.74
N ARG A 23 12.85 15.78 4.07
CA ARG A 23 12.82 14.48 4.77
C ARG A 23 11.60 13.65 4.38
N ASN A 24 10.43 14.27 4.23
CA ASN A 24 9.21 13.58 3.82
C ASN A 24 9.30 13.11 2.36
N LYS A 25 9.83 13.94 1.44
CA LYS A 25 10.09 13.53 0.05
C LYS A 25 11.05 12.35 -0.02
N MET A 26 12.12 12.37 0.74
CA MET A 26 13.05 11.22 0.85
C MET A 26 12.37 9.99 1.45
N LYS A 27 11.52 10.17 2.47
CA LYS A 27 10.76 9.07 3.09
C LYS A 27 9.80 8.40 2.12
N ILE A 28 9.10 9.18 1.29
CA ILE A 28 8.19 8.65 0.26
C ILE A 28 8.99 7.84 -0.79
N ASN A 29 10.07 8.38 -1.30
CA ASN A 29 10.93 7.71 -2.28
C ASN A 29 11.56 6.44 -1.72
N ASN A 30 11.78 6.37 -0.38
CA ASN A 30 12.34 5.19 0.27
C ASN A 30 11.32 4.07 0.52
N LYS A 31 10.02 4.34 0.46
CA LYS A 31 8.99 3.32 0.66
C LYS A 31 8.65 2.53 -0.61
N PHE A 32 8.75 3.16 -1.79
CA PHE A 32 8.54 2.45 -3.06
C PHE A 32 9.78 1.63 -3.42
N ARG A 33 9.59 0.34 -3.64
CA ARG A 33 10.63 -0.62 -3.98
C ARG A 33 10.12 -1.65 -4.98
N SER A 34 11.05 -2.35 -5.63
CA SER A 34 10.71 -3.51 -6.43
C SER A 34 10.15 -4.65 -5.55
N LEU A 35 9.33 -5.51 -6.14
CA LEU A 35 8.81 -6.68 -5.44
C LEU A 35 9.95 -7.58 -4.93
N ASP A 36 11.03 -7.72 -5.70
CA ASP A 36 12.16 -8.58 -5.34
C ASP A 36 12.97 -8.00 -4.18
N ASP A 37 13.16 -6.68 -4.15
CA ASP A 37 13.84 -6.03 -3.02
C ASP A 37 13.02 -6.15 -1.73
N VAL A 38 11.70 -5.90 -1.81
CA VAL A 38 10.84 -6.05 -0.63
C VAL A 38 10.79 -7.51 -0.18
N ALA A 39 10.78 -8.48 -1.09
CA ALA A 39 10.83 -9.89 -0.72
C ALA A 39 12.10 -10.24 0.06
N LYS A 40 13.27 -9.73 -0.35
CA LYS A 40 14.54 -9.88 0.39
C LYS A 40 14.47 -9.22 1.78
N ILE A 41 13.97 -7.99 1.84
CA ILE A 41 13.78 -7.26 3.11
C ILE A 41 12.85 -8.04 4.05
N CYS A 42 11.79 -8.66 3.51
CA CYS A 42 10.86 -9.48 4.29
C CYS A 42 11.52 -10.72 4.93
N LEU A 43 12.54 -11.30 4.32
CA LEU A 43 13.28 -12.41 4.95
C LEU A 43 13.94 -11.95 6.25
N ASN A 44 14.65 -10.82 6.22
CA ASN A 44 15.29 -10.25 7.40
C ASN A 44 14.25 -9.90 8.49
N PHE A 45 13.11 -9.32 8.13
CA PHE A 45 12.04 -9.05 9.11
C PHE A 45 11.53 -10.32 9.78
N LYS A 46 11.37 -11.42 9.02
CA LYS A 46 10.91 -12.71 9.57
C LYS A 46 11.94 -13.33 10.51
N GLU A 47 13.22 -13.28 10.17
CA GLU A 47 14.32 -13.71 11.04
C GLU A 47 14.32 -12.96 12.37
N ASN A 48 13.88 -11.70 12.36
CA ASN A 48 13.71 -10.87 13.56
C ASN A 48 12.28 -10.96 14.16
N ASN A 49 11.52 -12.02 13.87
CA ASN A 49 10.18 -12.30 14.38
C ASN A 49 9.14 -11.20 14.09
N LYS A 50 9.37 -10.35 13.09
CA LYS A 50 8.43 -9.30 12.69
C LYS A 50 7.30 -9.87 11.85
N LYS A 51 6.06 -9.47 12.15
CA LYS A 51 4.87 -9.86 11.41
C LYS A 51 4.64 -8.96 10.21
N ILE A 52 4.52 -9.59 9.03
CA ILE A 52 4.32 -8.91 7.75
C ILE A 52 2.85 -8.95 7.39
N VAL A 53 2.31 -7.78 7.08
CA VAL A 53 0.94 -7.56 6.60
C VAL A 53 1.00 -7.12 5.15
N LEU A 54 0.16 -7.69 4.31
CA LEU A 54 0.01 -7.33 2.90
C LEU A 54 -1.41 -6.88 2.60
N CYS A 55 -1.55 -5.70 2.00
CA CYS A 55 -2.75 -5.24 1.32
C CYS A 55 -2.52 -5.23 -0.19
N HIS A 56 -3.54 -5.53 -0.98
CA HIS A 56 -3.48 -5.42 -2.43
C HIS A 56 -4.74 -4.79 -2.98
N GLY A 57 -4.59 -3.85 -3.91
CA GLY A 57 -5.72 -3.18 -4.55
C GLY A 57 -5.31 -2.15 -5.59
N VAL A 58 -6.31 -1.48 -6.14
CA VAL A 58 -6.12 -0.39 -7.11
C VAL A 58 -5.76 0.92 -6.41
N PHE A 59 -6.47 1.27 -5.33
CA PHE A 59 -6.32 2.52 -4.58
C PHE A 59 -6.33 3.77 -5.49
N ASP A 60 -7.32 3.85 -6.37
CA ASP A 60 -7.39 4.90 -7.39
C ASP A 60 -7.63 6.29 -6.77
N LEU A 61 -8.82 6.54 -6.24
CA LEU A 61 -9.13 7.75 -5.50
C LEU A 61 -9.00 7.45 -4.01
N LEU A 62 -7.90 7.92 -3.40
CA LEU A 62 -7.69 7.71 -1.97
C LEU A 62 -8.77 8.46 -1.16
N HIS A 63 -9.49 7.73 -0.33
CA HIS A 63 -10.56 8.26 0.53
C HIS A 63 -10.48 7.65 1.93
N VAL A 64 -11.28 8.18 2.85
CA VAL A 64 -11.28 7.77 4.27
C VAL A 64 -11.47 6.25 4.46
N GLY A 65 -12.24 5.59 3.59
CA GLY A 65 -12.41 4.12 3.63
C GLY A 65 -11.10 3.37 3.38
N HIS A 66 -10.27 3.84 2.45
CA HIS A 66 -8.93 3.27 2.25
C HIS A 66 -8.01 3.52 3.45
N ILE A 67 -8.08 4.72 4.05
CA ILE A 67 -7.26 5.06 5.22
C ILE A 67 -7.63 4.14 6.39
N LYS A 68 -8.91 3.98 6.70
CA LYS A 68 -9.38 3.06 7.75
C LYS A 68 -9.00 1.60 7.49
N HIS A 69 -9.08 1.16 6.23
CA HIS A 69 -8.62 -0.18 5.84
C HIS A 69 -7.12 -0.37 6.14
N ILE A 70 -6.29 0.62 5.82
CA ILE A 70 -4.84 0.60 6.09
C ILE A 70 -4.57 0.64 7.60
N GLU A 71 -5.31 1.45 8.37
CA GLU A 71 -5.21 1.49 9.83
C GLU A 71 -5.55 0.12 10.46
N GLU A 72 -6.64 -0.50 10.04
CA GLU A 72 -7.02 -1.83 10.53
C GLU A 72 -6.00 -2.90 10.10
N ALA A 73 -5.47 -2.80 8.88
CA ALA A 73 -4.44 -3.71 8.40
C ALA A 73 -3.17 -3.61 9.26
N LYS A 74 -2.69 -2.40 9.52
CA LYS A 74 -1.45 -2.16 10.30
C LYS A 74 -1.51 -2.73 11.70
N LYS A 75 -2.68 -2.78 12.33
CA LYS A 75 -2.87 -3.36 13.68
C LYS A 75 -2.54 -4.86 13.77
N ASN A 76 -2.47 -5.55 12.64
CA ASN A 76 -2.21 -6.99 12.60
C ASN A 76 -0.72 -7.35 12.55
N GLY A 77 0.18 -6.38 12.38
CA GLY A 77 1.60 -6.69 12.32
C GLY A 77 2.53 -5.49 12.31
N ASP A 78 3.81 -5.79 12.29
CA ASP A 78 4.87 -4.79 12.43
C ASP A 78 5.15 -4.04 11.12
N VAL A 79 5.06 -4.75 9.98
CA VAL A 79 5.43 -4.22 8.66
C VAL A 79 4.23 -4.33 7.72
N LEU A 80 3.77 -3.18 7.23
CA LEU A 80 2.66 -3.11 6.28
C LEU A 80 3.18 -2.82 4.87
N ILE A 81 2.89 -3.74 3.96
CA ILE A 81 3.19 -3.63 2.53
C ILE A 81 1.88 -3.41 1.78
N VAL A 82 1.86 -2.42 0.90
CA VAL A 82 0.72 -2.18 0.00
C VAL A 82 1.16 -2.45 -1.44
N SER A 83 0.50 -3.40 -2.08
CA SER A 83 0.70 -3.75 -3.49
C SER A 83 -0.35 -3.10 -4.36
N LEU A 84 0.07 -2.36 -5.38
CA LEU A 84 -0.80 -1.63 -6.29
C LEU A 84 -0.93 -2.33 -7.64
N THR A 85 -2.17 -2.48 -8.12
CA THR A 85 -2.46 -3.00 -9.47
C THR A 85 -2.01 -2.00 -10.52
N LYS A 86 -1.27 -2.46 -11.55
CA LYS A 86 -0.86 -1.62 -12.71
C LYS A 86 -2.08 -1.16 -13.51
N ASP A 87 -1.95 0.01 -14.16
CA ASP A 87 -3.04 0.61 -14.96
C ASP A 87 -3.56 -0.32 -16.04
N ILE A 88 -2.66 -1.05 -16.72
CA ILE A 88 -2.99 -2.00 -17.79
C ILE A 88 -3.94 -3.13 -17.36
N PHE A 89 -4.02 -3.42 -16.07
CA PHE A 89 -4.88 -4.48 -15.52
C PHE A 89 -6.22 -3.95 -15.00
N ILE A 90 -6.43 -2.62 -14.98
CA ILE A 90 -7.63 -2.01 -14.42
C ILE A 90 -8.71 -1.89 -15.49
N LYS A 91 -9.77 -2.70 -15.39
CA LYS A 91 -10.91 -2.71 -16.30
C LYS A 91 -12.17 -2.25 -15.54
N LYS A 92 -12.19 -1.01 -15.03
CA LYS A 92 -13.31 -0.47 -14.22
C LYS A 92 -14.17 0.56 -14.94
N GLY A 93 -14.23 0.55 -16.29
CA GLY A 93 -15.00 1.49 -17.11
C GLY A 93 -14.15 2.58 -17.78
N LEU A 94 -14.81 3.50 -18.49
CA LEU A 94 -14.15 4.59 -19.21
C LEU A 94 -13.41 5.52 -18.22
N ASN A 95 -12.21 5.96 -18.61
CA ASN A 95 -11.35 6.86 -17.82
C ASN A 95 -10.93 6.33 -16.44
N ARG A 96 -10.80 5.00 -16.28
CA ARG A 96 -10.27 4.38 -15.06
C ARG A 96 -8.92 3.69 -15.31
N PRO A 97 -7.93 3.81 -14.40
CA PRO A 97 -7.96 4.59 -13.17
C PRO A 97 -7.92 6.11 -13.45
N TYR A 98 -8.42 6.94 -12.53
CA TYR A 98 -8.29 8.41 -12.62
C TYR A 98 -6.85 8.85 -12.43
N PHE A 99 -6.16 8.26 -11.44
CA PHE A 99 -4.77 8.53 -11.15
C PHE A 99 -3.88 7.42 -11.72
N LYS A 100 -2.82 7.84 -12.42
CA LYS A 100 -1.79 6.93 -12.91
C LYS A 100 -1.10 6.20 -11.74
N LEU A 101 -0.49 5.06 -12.04
CA LEU A 101 0.17 4.23 -11.02
C LEU A 101 1.15 5.03 -10.15
N GLU A 102 1.94 5.92 -10.74
CA GLU A 102 2.93 6.74 -10.00
C GLU A 102 2.28 7.67 -8.98
N GLU A 103 1.13 8.28 -9.33
CA GLU A 103 0.38 9.14 -8.43
C GLU A 103 -0.25 8.35 -7.29
N ARG A 104 -0.75 7.14 -7.59
CA ARG A 104 -1.32 6.22 -6.61
C ARG A 104 -0.24 5.68 -5.66
N ILE A 105 0.95 5.35 -6.18
CA ILE A 105 2.12 4.99 -5.37
C ILE A 105 2.48 6.13 -4.43
N SER A 106 2.58 7.36 -4.93
CA SER A 106 2.93 8.53 -4.13
C SER A 106 1.92 8.79 -3.01
N SER A 107 0.62 8.68 -3.32
CA SER A 107 -0.46 8.87 -2.35
C SER A 107 -0.41 7.84 -1.22
N ILE A 108 -0.20 6.56 -1.54
CA ILE A 108 -0.10 5.48 -0.55
C ILE A 108 1.21 5.57 0.25
N ALA A 109 2.33 5.88 -0.41
CA ALA A 109 3.62 6.03 0.27
C ALA A 109 3.64 7.22 1.25
N ALA A 110 2.82 8.24 1.02
CA ALA A 110 2.66 9.37 1.94
C ALA A 110 2.01 8.98 3.27
N LEU A 111 1.26 7.87 3.33
CA LEU A 111 0.63 7.40 4.56
C LEU A 111 1.70 6.87 5.53
N GLU A 112 1.71 7.40 6.74
CA GLU A 112 2.71 7.06 7.76
C GLU A 112 2.71 5.57 8.10
N LEU A 113 1.53 4.96 8.16
CA LEU A 113 1.32 3.55 8.53
C LEU A 113 1.85 2.55 7.51
N VAL A 114 2.10 2.97 6.26
CA VAL A 114 2.61 2.12 5.20
C VAL A 114 4.14 2.10 5.25
N ASP A 115 4.73 0.93 5.34
CA ASP A 115 6.18 0.77 5.38
C ASP A 115 6.77 0.62 3.97
N PHE A 116 6.12 -0.17 3.11
CA PHE A 116 6.53 -0.37 1.72
C PHE A 116 5.35 -0.31 0.76
N VAL A 117 5.63 0.21 -0.43
CA VAL A 117 4.72 0.20 -1.57
C VAL A 117 5.40 -0.53 -2.72
N ILE A 118 4.69 -1.44 -3.36
CA ILE A 118 5.17 -2.17 -4.54
C ILE A 118 4.13 -2.14 -5.65
N GLU A 119 4.56 -2.23 -6.88
CA GLU A 119 3.67 -2.52 -8.00
C GLU A 119 3.46 -4.04 -8.12
N SER A 120 2.23 -4.45 -8.39
CA SER A 120 1.94 -5.86 -8.69
C SER A 120 2.33 -6.17 -10.13
N PRO A 121 3.09 -7.24 -10.38
CA PRO A 121 3.43 -7.67 -11.73
C PRO A 121 2.21 -8.14 -12.54
N ASN A 122 1.14 -8.55 -11.85
CA ASN A 122 -0.06 -9.13 -12.42
C ASN A 122 -1.32 -8.43 -11.89
N LYS A 123 -2.49 -8.74 -12.50
CA LYS A 123 -3.80 -8.26 -12.07
C LYS A 123 -4.13 -8.70 -10.63
N THR A 124 -3.75 -9.92 -10.27
CA THR A 124 -3.97 -10.52 -8.95
C THR A 124 -2.73 -10.43 -8.08
N SER A 125 -2.89 -10.63 -6.78
CA SER A 125 -1.78 -10.61 -5.82
C SER A 125 -1.04 -11.93 -5.68
N LEU A 126 -1.35 -12.96 -6.49
CA LEU A 126 -0.80 -14.32 -6.32
C LEU A 126 0.72 -14.34 -6.27
N GLU A 127 1.39 -13.67 -7.23
CA GLU A 127 2.85 -13.63 -7.26
C GLU A 127 3.42 -12.82 -6.09
N VAL A 128 2.76 -11.73 -5.73
CA VAL A 128 3.14 -10.93 -4.58
C VAL A 128 3.07 -11.76 -3.30
N ILE A 129 1.97 -12.49 -3.07
CA ILE A 129 1.80 -13.37 -1.92
C ILE A 129 2.89 -14.45 -1.91
N ARG A 130 3.15 -15.09 -3.07
CA ARG A 130 4.15 -16.15 -3.20
C ARG A 130 5.56 -15.67 -2.83
N LYS A 131 5.96 -14.45 -3.26
CA LYS A 131 7.29 -13.89 -2.99
C LYS A 131 7.42 -13.33 -1.59
N ILE A 132 6.44 -12.55 -1.12
CA ILE A 132 6.45 -11.89 0.20
C ILE A 132 6.20 -12.89 1.32
N LYS A 133 5.32 -13.89 1.09
CA LYS A 133 4.85 -14.85 2.10
C LYS A 133 4.37 -14.13 3.36
N PRO A 134 3.33 -13.27 3.28
CA PRO A 134 2.89 -12.47 4.40
C PRO A 134 2.31 -13.35 5.51
N HIS A 135 2.39 -12.89 6.76
CA HIS A 135 1.68 -13.52 7.88
C HIS A 135 0.19 -13.24 7.79
N TYR A 136 -0.16 -12.02 7.35
CA TYR A 136 -1.54 -11.60 7.18
C TYR A 136 -1.75 -10.94 5.82
N TYR A 137 -2.74 -11.42 5.10
CA TYR A 137 -3.23 -10.80 3.87
C TYR A 137 -4.58 -10.15 4.17
N VAL A 138 -4.63 -8.81 4.07
CA VAL A 138 -5.79 -8.04 4.52
C VAL A 138 -6.58 -7.52 3.33
N LYS A 139 -7.88 -7.80 3.33
CA LYS A 139 -8.87 -7.38 2.32
C LYS A 139 -9.98 -6.55 2.95
N GLY A 140 -10.64 -5.71 2.14
CA GLY A 140 -11.83 -4.98 2.57
C GLY A 140 -13.02 -5.94 2.83
N GLN A 141 -13.97 -5.49 3.65
CA GLN A 141 -15.16 -6.29 3.97
C GLN A 141 -16.01 -6.67 2.74
N ASP A 142 -15.94 -5.90 1.66
CA ASP A 142 -16.66 -6.21 0.41
C ASP A 142 -16.26 -7.58 -0.12
N TYR A 143 -15.02 -7.99 0.08
CA TYR A 143 -14.52 -9.30 -0.31
C TYR A 143 -15.01 -10.44 0.59
N LYS A 144 -15.51 -10.14 1.81
CA LYS A 144 -16.11 -11.15 2.69
C LYS A 144 -17.43 -11.68 2.11
N LYS A 145 -18.20 -10.81 1.46
CA LYS A 145 -19.42 -11.21 0.72
C LYS A 145 -19.09 -11.94 -0.58
N ILE A 146 -18.01 -11.55 -1.25
CA ILE A 146 -17.55 -12.18 -2.50
C ILE A 146 -16.95 -13.58 -2.25
N SER A 147 -16.43 -13.86 -1.05
CA SER A 147 -15.95 -15.21 -0.70
C SER A 147 -17.09 -16.24 -0.70
N LEU A 148 -18.33 -15.79 -0.54
CA LEU A 148 -19.55 -16.61 -0.72
C LEU A 148 -20.00 -16.65 -2.18
N ASP A 149 -19.60 -15.68 -3.00
CA ASP A 149 -19.97 -15.53 -4.41
C ASP A 149 -18.72 -15.57 -5.30
N LYS A 150 -18.37 -16.72 -5.71
CA LYS A 150 -17.72 -17.29 -6.91
C LYS A 150 -16.70 -16.51 -7.74
N THR A 151 -16.05 -15.44 -7.33
CA THR A 151 -14.92 -14.96 -8.13
C THR A 151 -13.69 -15.83 -7.88
N MET A 152 -13.26 -16.56 -8.90
CA MET A 152 -12.09 -17.46 -8.85
C MET A 152 -10.82 -16.76 -8.36
N GLU A 153 -10.71 -15.44 -8.58
CA GLU A 153 -9.54 -14.66 -8.19
C GLU A 153 -9.32 -14.66 -6.67
N ILE A 154 -10.35 -14.32 -5.88
CA ILE A 154 -10.21 -14.27 -4.42
C ILE A 154 -10.00 -15.67 -3.82
N LYS A 155 -10.63 -16.70 -4.39
CA LYS A 155 -10.42 -18.09 -3.96
C LYS A 155 -8.97 -18.54 -4.18
N ASN A 156 -8.39 -18.17 -5.32
CA ASN A 156 -7.00 -18.47 -5.62
C ASN A 156 -6.04 -17.70 -4.71
N GLU A 157 -6.35 -16.42 -4.39
CA GLU A 157 -5.56 -15.65 -3.43
C GLU A 157 -5.59 -16.28 -2.03
N ILE A 158 -6.77 -16.72 -1.55
CA ILE A 158 -6.91 -17.41 -0.26
C ILE A 158 -6.06 -18.70 -0.25
N LYS A 159 -6.20 -19.55 -1.27
CA LYS A 159 -5.39 -20.77 -1.38
C LYS A 159 -3.88 -20.47 -1.40
N MET A 160 -3.48 -19.41 -2.08
CA MET A 160 -2.07 -18.99 -2.12
C MET A 160 -1.59 -18.53 -0.72
N VAL A 161 -2.40 -17.77 0.01
CA VAL A 161 -2.09 -17.35 1.39
C VAL A 161 -1.93 -18.55 2.30
N ASP A 162 -2.85 -19.52 2.21
CA ASP A 162 -2.77 -20.77 3.00
C ASP A 162 -1.51 -21.58 2.65
N SER A 163 -1.15 -21.66 1.37
CA SER A 163 0.05 -22.41 0.91
C SER A 163 1.36 -21.83 1.47
N VAL A 164 1.38 -20.53 1.78
CA VAL A 164 2.54 -19.86 2.41
C VAL A 164 2.41 -19.74 3.93
N LYS A 165 1.45 -20.45 4.54
CA LYS A 165 1.15 -20.44 6.00
C LYS A 165 0.74 -19.05 6.53
N GLY A 166 0.18 -18.22 5.68
CA GLY A 166 -0.43 -16.93 6.06
C GLY A 166 -1.88 -17.09 6.48
N LYS A 167 -2.49 -15.97 6.88
CA LYS A 167 -3.91 -15.87 7.22
C LYS A 167 -4.56 -14.72 6.47
N VAL A 168 -5.78 -14.93 5.96
CA VAL A 168 -6.59 -13.86 5.38
C VAL A 168 -7.40 -13.18 6.47
N ILE A 169 -7.39 -11.85 6.50
CA ILE A 169 -8.16 -11.01 7.42
C ILE A 169 -9.03 -10.07 6.60
N PHE A 170 -10.29 -9.92 7.00
CA PHE A 170 -11.19 -8.94 6.39
C PHE A 170 -11.41 -7.79 7.37
N THR A 171 -11.23 -6.54 6.88
CA THR A 171 -11.51 -5.35 7.69
C THR A 171 -13.01 -5.16 7.87
N ASN A 172 -13.40 -4.47 8.95
CA ASN A 172 -14.79 -4.18 9.27
C ASN A 172 -15.23 -2.78 8.81
N SER A 173 -14.29 -1.94 8.39
CA SER A 173 -14.59 -0.57 7.95
C SER A 173 -15.45 -0.58 6.70
N PRO A 174 -16.58 0.15 6.68
CA PRO A 174 -17.40 0.28 5.48
C PRO A 174 -16.59 0.99 4.41
N MET A 175 -16.32 0.30 3.31
CA MET A 175 -15.76 0.89 2.09
C MET A 175 -16.92 1.58 1.36
N ASN A 176 -17.11 2.88 1.58
CA ASN A 176 -17.91 3.67 0.66
C ASN A 176 -17.16 3.68 -0.67
N SER A 177 -17.59 2.79 -1.59
CA SER A 177 -17.00 2.77 -2.91
C SER A 177 -17.28 4.11 -3.60
N SER A 178 -16.25 4.82 -4.02
CA SER A 178 -16.33 5.99 -4.91
C SER A 178 -16.83 5.63 -6.33
N SER A 179 -17.49 4.47 -6.46
CA SER A 179 -17.98 3.88 -7.72
C SER A 179 -19.51 3.83 -7.75
N LYS A 180 -20.19 4.81 -7.14
CA LYS A 180 -21.62 5.05 -7.40
C LYS A 180 -21.76 6.27 -8.25
#